data_851454979472b9b3ac36bbd5b11e26c7
#
_entry.id   851454979472b9b3ac36bbd5b11e26c7
#
_cell.length_a   1.000
_cell.length_b   1.000
_cell.length_c   1.000
_cell.angle_alpha   90.00
_cell.angle_beta   90.00
_cell.angle_gamma   90.00
#
_symmetry.space_group_name_H-M   'P 1'
#
loop_
_entity.id
_entity.type
_entity.pdbx_description
1 polymer ?
#
loop_
_entity_poly.entity_id
_entity_poly.type
_entity_poly.pdbx_seq_one_letter_code
_entity_poly.pdbx_strand_id
1 'polypeptide(L)'
;PNNILAIEYMKALCKTGSPIKPIAIRRTGAGYHSMETTAGFQSATAIRHQLSDGTLNPSECIAGLDIPDTSKVLLQSYLTHRPILTSNDFSDVLAAQLLDVHTDLTEYVDISSDLANRIDSFRYQFLSTEQFITLLSARNLTSTRIARCLFHIILDHRRNYLDTWRNHQYAGFLRILGFRKQSGAIWKFFQPSVRAQLITQTSQAYDHLTGIGLDIYNADLHASRLYRQILKCRSQSFLPDITSEPVIILP
;
A
#
# COMPACT_ATOMS: atom_id res chain seq x y z
N PRO A 1 9.77 6.57 -15.71
CA PRO A 1 10.93 7.28 -15.23
C PRO A 1 10.62 8.06 -13.96
N ASN A 2 11.64 8.28 -13.14
CA ASN A 2 11.54 8.86 -11.80
C ASN A 2 10.96 10.28 -11.74
N ASN A 3 10.94 10.99 -12.84
CA ASN A 3 10.45 12.38 -12.90
C ASN A 3 8.92 12.50 -12.82
N ILE A 4 8.16 11.41 -13.01
CA ILE A 4 6.70 11.47 -12.99
C ILE A 4 6.21 11.96 -11.61
N LEU A 5 6.74 11.40 -10.53
CA LEU A 5 6.37 11.81 -9.17
C LEU A 5 6.73 13.28 -8.89
N ALA A 6 7.92 13.71 -9.32
CA ALA A 6 8.34 15.10 -9.20
C ALA A 6 7.42 16.06 -9.97
N ILE A 7 6.99 15.69 -11.18
CA ILE A 7 6.04 16.46 -11.99
C ILE A 7 4.69 16.56 -11.27
N GLU A 8 4.19 15.48 -10.67
CA GLU A 8 2.91 15.52 -9.93
C GLU A 8 3.01 16.39 -8.67
N TYR A 9 4.14 16.38 -7.95
CA TYR A 9 4.36 17.33 -6.86
C TYR A 9 4.36 18.78 -7.35
N MET A 10 5.04 19.07 -8.46
CA MET A 10 5.03 20.42 -9.06
C MET A 10 3.63 20.87 -9.45
N LYS A 11 2.86 19.99 -10.10
CA LYS A 11 1.45 20.26 -10.43
C LYS A 11 0.62 20.54 -9.19
N ALA A 12 0.78 19.75 -8.11
CA ALA A 12 0.06 19.96 -6.87
C ALA A 12 0.40 21.31 -6.23
N LEU A 13 1.67 21.68 -6.16
CA LEU A 13 2.12 22.98 -5.65
C LEU A 13 1.53 24.14 -6.45
N CYS A 14 1.53 24.06 -7.78
CA CYS A 14 0.93 25.07 -8.65
C CYS A 14 -0.60 25.15 -8.45
N LYS A 15 -1.28 24.00 -8.38
CA LYS A 15 -2.74 23.94 -8.24
C LYS A 15 -3.21 24.51 -6.88
N THR A 16 -2.44 24.32 -5.81
CA THR A 16 -2.79 24.79 -4.47
C THR A 16 -2.28 26.20 -4.16
N GLY A 17 -1.51 26.82 -5.06
CA GLY A 17 -0.84 28.10 -4.79
C GLY A 17 0.12 28.02 -3.60
N SER A 18 0.71 26.85 -3.36
CA SER A 18 1.53 26.59 -2.17
C SER A 18 2.82 27.43 -2.18
N PRO A 19 3.22 28.04 -1.04
CA PRO A 19 4.49 28.75 -0.93
C PRO A 19 5.71 27.81 -0.79
N ILE A 20 5.51 26.50 -0.76
CA ILE A 20 6.58 25.51 -0.64
C ILE A 20 7.48 25.57 -1.88
N LYS A 21 8.80 25.75 -1.65
CA LYS A 21 9.81 25.76 -2.71
C LYS A 21 10.32 24.32 -2.93
N PRO A 22 10.16 23.74 -4.12
CA PRO A 22 10.70 22.43 -4.42
C PRO A 22 12.22 22.48 -4.55
N ILE A 23 12.90 21.51 -3.94
CA ILE A 23 14.34 21.31 -4.04
C ILE A 23 14.60 19.99 -4.74
N ALA A 24 15.28 20.03 -5.87
CA ALA A 24 15.68 18.83 -6.59
C ALA A 24 17.03 18.30 -6.07
N ILE A 25 17.04 17.04 -5.66
CA ILE A 25 18.27 16.34 -5.28
C ILE A 25 18.61 15.36 -6.40
N ARG A 26 19.84 15.45 -6.93
CA ARG A 26 20.32 14.54 -7.96
C ARG A 26 20.48 13.14 -7.36
N ARG A 27 19.84 12.15 -7.98
CA ARG A 27 20.01 10.76 -7.59
C ARG A 27 21.42 10.27 -7.95
N THR A 28 22.09 9.61 -7.02
CA THR A 28 23.35 8.90 -7.20
C THR A 28 23.14 7.40 -6.97
N GLY A 29 23.99 6.53 -7.55
CA GLY A 29 23.92 5.07 -7.38
C GLY A 29 23.11 4.34 -8.45
N ALA A 30 22.64 3.14 -8.10
CA ALA A 30 21.98 2.22 -9.02
C ALA A 30 20.73 2.79 -9.71
N GLY A 31 20.51 2.41 -10.97
CA GLY A 31 19.29 2.73 -11.71
C GLY A 31 18.03 2.23 -11.00
N TYR A 32 16.87 2.84 -11.31
CA TYR A 32 15.60 2.53 -10.61
C TYR A 32 15.19 1.06 -10.67
N HIS A 33 15.49 0.38 -11.78
CA HIS A 33 15.19 -1.04 -12.01
C HIS A 33 16.45 -1.92 -12.00
N SER A 34 17.59 -1.37 -11.57
CA SER A 34 18.81 -2.17 -11.50
C SER A 34 18.67 -3.24 -10.43
N MET A 35 18.94 -4.49 -10.83
CA MET A 35 19.09 -5.63 -9.92
C MET A 35 20.55 -5.74 -9.43
N GLU A 36 21.45 -4.94 -9.98
CA GLU A 36 22.86 -4.96 -9.60
C GLU A 36 23.06 -4.27 -8.23
N THR A 37 23.78 -4.94 -7.38
CA THR A 37 24.33 -4.41 -6.13
C THR A 37 25.59 -3.61 -6.44
N THR A 38 25.41 -2.43 -7.00
CA THR A 38 26.54 -1.48 -7.10
C THR A 38 26.81 -0.92 -5.69
N ALA A 39 28.05 -1.00 -5.25
CA ALA A 39 28.45 -0.50 -3.93
C ALA A 39 27.93 0.92 -3.69
N GLY A 40 27.12 1.07 -2.66
CA GLY A 40 26.72 2.35 -2.15
C GLY A 40 25.23 2.71 -2.20
N PHE A 41 24.38 2.09 -3.03
CA PHE A 41 22.91 2.34 -3.00
C PHE A 41 22.14 1.30 -3.80
N GLN A 42 21.59 0.30 -3.14
CA GLN A 42 20.70 -0.67 -3.77
C GLN A 42 19.37 -0.02 -4.21
N SER A 43 18.78 -0.51 -5.30
CA SER A 43 17.42 -0.12 -5.67
C SER A 43 16.40 -0.77 -4.72
N ALA A 44 15.25 -0.14 -4.53
CA ALA A 44 14.14 -0.75 -3.77
C ALA A 44 13.68 -2.09 -4.37
N THR A 45 13.85 -2.28 -5.67
CA THR A 45 13.56 -3.55 -6.36
C THR A 45 14.54 -4.63 -5.96
N ALA A 46 15.85 -4.33 -5.95
CA ALA A 46 16.89 -5.26 -5.52
C ALA A 46 16.70 -5.66 -4.04
N ILE A 47 16.41 -4.70 -3.16
CA ILE A 47 16.13 -4.96 -1.74
C ILE A 47 14.93 -5.90 -1.58
N ARG A 48 13.81 -5.63 -2.26
CA ARG A 48 12.62 -6.50 -2.18
C ARG A 48 12.91 -7.90 -2.70
N HIS A 49 13.64 -8.02 -3.81
CA HIS A 49 14.02 -9.32 -4.37
C HIS A 49 14.86 -10.10 -3.36
N GLN A 50 15.89 -9.48 -2.79
CA GLN A 50 16.77 -10.13 -1.81
C GLN A 50 15.98 -10.59 -0.56
N LEU A 51 15.01 -9.79 -0.09
CA LEU A 51 14.15 -10.14 1.04
C LEU A 51 13.15 -11.26 0.72
N SER A 52 12.75 -11.42 -0.54
CA SER A 52 11.75 -12.40 -0.97
C SER A 52 12.34 -13.71 -1.48
N ASP A 53 13.64 -13.77 -1.75
CA ASP A 53 14.30 -14.92 -2.38
C ASP A 53 14.31 -16.18 -1.49
N GLY A 54 14.26 -16.02 -0.17
CA GLY A 54 14.17 -17.14 0.77
C GLY A 54 15.38 -18.09 0.81
N THR A 55 16.41 -17.82 0.02
CA THR A 55 17.64 -18.64 -0.05
C THR A 55 18.58 -18.39 1.12
N LEU A 56 18.55 -17.21 1.70
CA LEU A 56 19.35 -16.79 2.84
C LEU A 56 18.49 -16.76 4.09
N ASN A 57 19.13 -16.99 5.24
CA ASN A 57 18.42 -16.73 6.49
C ASN A 57 18.19 -15.22 6.67
N PRO A 58 17.16 -14.79 7.42
CA PRO A 58 16.81 -13.37 7.55
C PRO A 58 17.97 -12.48 8.01
N SER A 59 18.84 -12.97 8.88
CA SER A 59 19.98 -12.20 9.39
C SER A 59 21.03 -11.94 8.33
N GLU A 60 21.37 -12.95 7.53
CA GLU A 60 22.33 -12.83 6.42
C GLU A 60 21.78 -11.92 5.32
N CYS A 61 20.49 -12.11 5.01
CA CYS A 61 19.79 -11.25 4.05
C CYS A 61 19.86 -9.78 4.44
N ILE A 62 19.53 -9.45 5.69
CA ILE A 62 19.53 -8.08 6.19
C ILE A 62 20.94 -7.49 6.26
N ALA A 63 21.94 -8.30 6.66
CA ALA A 63 23.33 -7.84 6.70
C ALA A 63 23.82 -7.36 5.33
N GLY A 64 23.41 -8.05 4.25
CA GLY A 64 23.74 -7.70 2.86
C GLY A 64 22.97 -6.50 2.27
N LEU A 65 21.98 -5.94 2.99
CA LEU A 65 21.22 -4.79 2.50
C LEU A 65 21.98 -3.49 2.69
N ASP A 66 21.93 -2.65 1.66
CA ASP A 66 22.48 -1.28 1.71
C ASP A 66 21.40 -0.30 2.20
N ILE A 67 21.10 -0.38 3.48
CA ILE A 67 20.13 0.46 4.20
C ILE A 67 20.76 0.94 5.52
N PRO A 68 20.23 2.02 6.14
CA PRO A 68 20.72 2.50 7.44
C PRO A 68 20.67 1.42 8.52
N ASP A 69 21.65 1.40 9.42
CA ASP A 69 21.74 0.38 10.48
C ASP A 69 20.51 0.37 11.40
N THR A 70 19.93 1.54 11.68
CA THR A 70 18.67 1.64 12.42
C THR A 70 17.53 0.90 11.72
N SER A 71 17.48 0.95 10.39
CA SER A 71 16.50 0.22 9.58
C SER A 71 16.79 -1.28 9.58
N LYS A 72 18.06 -1.70 9.58
CA LYS A 72 18.45 -3.12 9.70
C LYS A 72 17.98 -3.70 11.03
N VAL A 73 18.18 -3.00 12.14
CA VAL A 73 17.74 -3.43 13.48
C VAL A 73 16.22 -3.60 13.53
N LEU A 74 15.46 -2.64 13.01
CA LEU A 74 14.01 -2.72 12.96
C LEU A 74 13.52 -3.86 12.07
N LEU A 75 14.12 -4.04 10.91
CA LEU A 75 13.78 -5.11 9.97
C LEU A 75 14.11 -6.49 10.57
N GLN A 76 15.25 -6.63 11.24
CA GLN A 76 15.64 -7.84 11.95
C GLN A 76 14.61 -8.21 13.02
N SER A 77 14.23 -7.26 13.85
CA SER A 77 13.19 -7.44 14.88
C SER A 77 11.84 -7.86 14.28
N TYR A 78 11.47 -7.24 13.16
CA TYR A 78 10.24 -7.60 12.46
C TYR A 78 10.27 -9.02 11.91
N LEU A 79 11.32 -9.39 11.18
CA LEU A 79 11.43 -10.67 10.49
C LEU A 79 11.66 -11.85 11.43
N THR A 80 12.09 -11.62 12.67
CA THR A 80 12.18 -12.66 13.70
C THR A 80 10.81 -13.27 14.03
N HIS A 81 9.74 -12.48 13.88
CA HIS A 81 8.39 -12.89 14.29
C HIS A 81 7.35 -12.88 13.16
N ARG A 82 7.68 -12.31 12.01
CA ARG A 82 6.70 -12.09 10.93
C ARG A 82 7.34 -12.30 9.56
N PRO A 83 6.72 -13.10 8.69
CA PRO A 83 7.17 -13.24 7.31
C PRO A 83 6.88 -11.96 6.52
N ILE A 84 7.62 -11.76 5.44
CA ILE A 84 7.26 -10.79 4.41
C ILE A 84 6.15 -11.42 3.57
N LEU A 85 5.06 -10.68 3.39
CA LEU A 85 3.99 -11.09 2.49
C LEU A 85 4.31 -10.62 1.07
N THR A 86 4.04 -11.51 0.12
CA THR A 86 4.13 -11.27 -1.33
C THR A 86 2.74 -11.27 -1.96
N SER A 87 2.65 -10.96 -3.24
CA SER A 87 1.38 -11.04 -3.98
C SER A 87 0.78 -12.45 -3.97
N ASN A 88 1.62 -13.48 -3.92
CA ASN A 88 1.18 -14.89 -3.89
C ASN A 88 0.46 -15.27 -2.60
N ASP A 89 0.71 -14.57 -1.49
CA ASP A 89 0.01 -14.80 -0.23
C ASP A 89 -1.48 -14.44 -0.28
N PHE A 90 -1.89 -13.68 -1.30
CA PHE A 90 -3.27 -13.28 -1.56
C PHE A 90 -3.95 -14.14 -2.63
N SER A 91 -3.30 -15.20 -3.10
CA SER A 91 -3.80 -16.02 -4.23
C SER A 91 -5.14 -16.68 -3.96
N ASP A 92 -5.35 -17.24 -2.78
CA ASP A 92 -6.61 -17.91 -2.44
C ASP A 92 -7.78 -16.92 -2.39
N VAL A 93 -7.54 -15.71 -1.86
CA VAL A 93 -8.55 -14.65 -1.83
C VAL A 93 -8.91 -14.22 -3.24
N LEU A 94 -7.91 -14.02 -4.10
CA LEU A 94 -8.14 -13.64 -5.49
C LEU A 94 -8.84 -14.76 -6.26
N ALA A 95 -8.42 -16.01 -6.08
CA ALA A 95 -9.06 -17.17 -6.71
C ALA A 95 -10.55 -17.23 -6.38
N ALA A 96 -10.91 -17.09 -5.10
CA ALA A 96 -12.31 -17.12 -4.67
C ALA A 96 -13.14 -16.02 -5.35
N GLN A 97 -12.59 -14.82 -5.50
CA GLN A 97 -13.28 -13.71 -6.17
C GLN A 97 -13.37 -13.88 -7.69
N LEU A 98 -12.35 -14.47 -8.32
CA LEU A 98 -12.37 -14.77 -9.76
C LEU A 98 -13.37 -15.87 -10.15
N LEU A 99 -13.77 -16.72 -9.21
CA LEU A 99 -14.80 -17.72 -9.43
C LEU A 99 -16.22 -17.14 -9.51
N ASP A 100 -16.45 -15.93 -9.01
CA ASP A 100 -17.73 -15.24 -9.17
C ASP A 100 -17.86 -14.71 -10.61
N VAL A 101 -18.51 -15.52 -11.45
CA VAL A 101 -18.73 -15.23 -12.86
C VAL A 101 -19.83 -14.19 -13.13
N HIS A 102 -20.57 -13.79 -12.12
CA HIS A 102 -21.68 -12.85 -12.25
C HIS A 102 -21.23 -11.40 -12.04
N THR A 103 -20.04 -11.18 -11.52
CA THR A 103 -19.49 -9.83 -11.30
C THR A 103 -18.93 -9.26 -12.59
N ASP A 104 -19.45 -8.10 -13.02
CA ASP A 104 -18.84 -7.34 -14.12
C ASP A 104 -17.50 -6.75 -13.65
N LEU A 105 -16.40 -7.31 -14.15
CA LEU A 105 -15.06 -6.88 -13.78
C LEU A 105 -14.76 -5.45 -14.22
N THR A 106 -15.49 -4.87 -15.18
CA THR A 106 -15.29 -3.48 -15.61
C THR A 106 -15.75 -2.46 -14.57
N GLU A 107 -16.51 -2.87 -13.57
CA GLU A 107 -16.88 -2.03 -12.44
C GLU A 107 -15.70 -1.73 -11.51
N TYR A 108 -14.67 -2.57 -11.52
CA TYR A 108 -13.47 -2.33 -10.70
C TYR A 108 -12.58 -1.24 -11.32
N VAL A 109 -11.87 -0.55 -10.45
CA VAL A 109 -10.95 0.54 -10.82
C VAL A 109 -9.87 0.01 -11.78
N ASP A 110 -9.54 0.81 -12.81
CA ASP A 110 -8.50 0.53 -13.81
C ASP A 110 -8.72 -0.70 -14.71
N ILE A 111 -9.78 -1.46 -14.55
CA ILE A 111 -10.08 -2.62 -15.39
C ILE A 111 -10.83 -2.16 -16.65
N SER A 112 -10.17 -2.22 -17.80
CA SER A 112 -10.80 -2.00 -19.10
C SER A 112 -11.53 -3.26 -19.57
N SER A 113 -12.45 -3.11 -20.53
CA SER A 113 -13.14 -4.25 -21.14
C SER A 113 -12.18 -5.29 -21.72
N ASP A 114 -11.07 -4.85 -22.33
CA ASP A 114 -10.05 -5.78 -22.85
C ASP A 114 -9.40 -6.61 -21.73
N LEU A 115 -9.09 -5.97 -20.60
CA LEU A 115 -8.53 -6.68 -19.45
C LEU A 115 -9.56 -7.59 -18.79
N ALA A 116 -10.81 -7.16 -18.67
CA ALA A 116 -11.91 -7.98 -18.14
C ALA A 116 -12.10 -9.25 -18.98
N ASN A 117 -12.24 -9.10 -20.30
CA ASN A 117 -12.37 -10.24 -21.23
C ASN A 117 -11.17 -11.18 -21.15
N ARG A 118 -9.97 -10.64 -20.96
CA ARG A 118 -8.77 -11.44 -20.82
C ARG A 118 -8.75 -12.19 -19.49
N ILE A 119 -9.14 -11.57 -18.38
CA ILE A 119 -9.30 -12.24 -17.08
C ILE A 119 -10.32 -13.38 -17.21
N ASP A 120 -11.47 -13.13 -17.83
CA ASP A 120 -12.51 -14.13 -18.03
C ASP A 120 -12.04 -15.32 -18.86
N SER A 121 -11.26 -15.07 -19.90
CA SER A 121 -10.73 -16.12 -20.77
C SER A 121 -9.70 -17.02 -20.07
N PHE A 122 -8.97 -16.49 -19.09
CA PHE A 122 -7.89 -17.20 -18.41
C PHE A 122 -8.19 -17.56 -16.94
N ARG A 123 -9.34 -17.18 -16.37
CA ARG A 123 -9.65 -17.36 -14.94
C ARG A 123 -9.48 -18.81 -14.45
N TYR A 124 -9.81 -19.80 -15.27
CA TYR A 124 -9.66 -21.20 -14.91
C TYR A 124 -8.24 -21.76 -15.03
N GLN A 125 -7.31 -20.94 -15.52
CA GLN A 125 -5.88 -21.25 -15.57
C GLN A 125 -5.10 -20.58 -14.43
N PHE A 126 -5.81 -20.00 -13.47
CA PHE A 126 -5.23 -19.37 -12.29
C PHE A 126 -4.56 -20.41 -11.39
N LEU A 127 -3.30 -20.20 -11.05
CA LEU A 127 -2.52 -21.01 -10.10
C LEU A 127 -2.01 -20.17 -8.93
N SER A 128 -1.51 -18.96 -9.21
CA SER A 128 -1.07 -18.00 -8.22
C SER A 128 -1.17 -16.58 -8.77
N THR A 129 -1.14 -15.59 -7.90
CA THR A 129 -1.24 -14.18 -8.31
C THR A 129 -0.13 -13.78 -9.29
N GLU A 130 1.12 -14.18 -9.04
CA GLU A 130 2.25 -13.85 -9.93
C GLU A 130 2.21 -14.58 -11.25
N GLN A 131 1.84 -15.88 -11.22
CA GLN A 131 1.62 -16.64 -12.44
C GLN A 131 0.53 -15.99 -13.29
N PHE A 132 -0.57 -15.58 -12.66
CA PHE A 132 -1.70 -14.99 -13.35
C PHE A 132 -1.38 -13.60 -13.91
N ILE A 133 -0.63 -12.77 -13.18
CA ILE A 133 -0.09 -11.51 -13.70
C ILE A 133 0.74 -11.74 -14.96
N THR A 134 1.59 -12.75 -14.96
CA THR A 134 2.42 -13.12 -16.12
C THR A 134 1.55 -13.56 -17.30
N LEU A 135 0.55 -14.41 -17.05
CA LEU A 135 -0.37 -14.93 -18.07
C LEU A 135 -1.22 -13.81 -18.71
N LEU A 136 -1.64 -12.84 -17.92
CA LEU A 136 -2.41 -11.69 -18.39
C LEU A 136 -1.55 -10.61 -19.07
N SER A 137 -0.23 -10.64 -18.92
CA SER A 137 0.67 -9.61 -19.45
C SER A 137 0.67 -9.60 -20.98
N ALA A 138 0.67 -8.40 -21.56
CA ALA A 138 0.69 -8.19 -23.01
C ALA A 138 1.38 -6.85 -23.31
N ARG A 139 1.66 -6.57 -24.60
CA ARG A 139 2.37 -5.35 -25.03
C ARG A 139 1.78 -4.06 -24.44
N ASN A 140 0.45 -3.98 -24.31
CA ASN A 140 -0.26 -2.79 -23.79
C ASN A 140 -0.71 -2.95 -22.33
N LEU A 141 -0.42 -4.08 -21.68
CA LEU A 141 -0.83 -4.43 -20.32
C LEU A 141 0.41 -4.82 -19.52
N THR A 142 0.97 -3.84 -18.81
CA THR A 142 2.16 -4.07 -17.97
C THR A 142 1.82 -4.88 -16.73
N SER A 143 2.73 -5.73 -16.28
CA SER A 143 2.57 -6.55 -15.05
C SER A 143 2.19 -5.71 -13.84
N THR A 144 2.78 -4.52 -13.68
CA THR A 144 2.45 -3.60 -12.58
C THR A 144 1.01 -3.10 -12.64
N ARG A 145 0.49 -2.80 -13.85
CA ARG A 145 -0.91 -2.40 -14.02
C ARG A 145 -1.85 -3.55 -13.68
N ILE A 146 -1.56 -4.75 -14.20
CA ILE A 146 -2.36 -5.95 -13.93
C ILE A 146 -2.38 -6.25 -12.44
N ALA A 147 -1.22 -6.26 -11.77
CA ALA A 147 -1.13 -6.46 -10.33
C ALA A 147 -2.05 -5.49 -9.57
N ARG A 148 -2.01 -4.20 -9.90
CA ARG A 148 -2.88 -3.19 -9.29
C ARG A 148 -4.37 -3.48 -9.54
N CYS A 149 -4.75 -3.84 -10.76
CA CYS A 149 -6.13 -4.20 -11.09
C CYS A 149 -6.63 -5.42 -10.31
N LEU A 150 -5.80 -6.47 -10.16
CA LEU A 150 -6.14 -7.66 -9.38
C LEU A 150 -6.30 -7.31 -7.88
N PHE A 151 -5.48 -6.41 -7.36
CA PHE A 151 -5.66 -5.92 -5.99
C PHE A 151 -6.89 -5.02 -5.83
N HIS A 152 -7.35 -4.32 -6.87
CA HIS A 152 -8.64 -3.64 -6.83
C HIS A 152 -9.81 -4.62 -6.73
N ILE A 153 -9.71 -5.80 -7.35
CA ILE A 153 -10.70 -6.87 -7.15
C ILE A 153 -10.65 -7.37 -5.71
N ILE A 154 -9.46 -7.73 -5.18
CA ILE A 154 -9.26 -8.22 -3.81
C ILE A 154 -9.84 -7.25 -2.76
N LEU A 155 -9.70 -5.94 -2.97
CA LEU A 155 -10.10 -4.89 -2.05
C LEU A 155 -11.50 -4.34 -2.32
N ASP A 156 -12.21 -4.89 -3.30
CA ASP A 156 -13.53 -4.41 -3.78
C ASP A 156 -13.55 -2.91 -4.12
N HIS A 157 -12.47 -2.42 -4.74
CA HIS A 157 -12.38 -1.03 -5.14
C HIS A 157 -13.14 -0.78 -6.45
N ARG A 158 -14.37 -0.30 -6.33
CA ARG A 158 -15.28 -0.01 -7.45
C ARG A 158 -15.13 1.42 -7.95
N ARG A 159 -15.40 1.63 -9.26
CA ARG A 159 -15.27 2.96 -9.91
C ARG A 159 -16.14 4.01 -9.29
N ASN A 160 -17.40 3.68 -8.97
CA ASN A 160 -18.34 4.60 -8.36
C ASN A 160 -17.84 5.16 -7.02
N TYR A 161 -17.20 4.33 -6.18
CA TYR A 161 -16.57 4.77 -4.93
C TYR A 161 -15.41 5.74 -5.21
N LEU A 162 -14.54 5.37 -6.17
CA LEU A 162 -13.38 6.19 -6.49
C LEU A 162 -13.78 7.57 -7.05
N ASP A 163 -14.80 7.65 -7.89
CA ASP A 163 -15.29 8.91 -8.43
C ASP A 163 -15.90 9.80 -7.33
N THR A 164 -16.62 9.20 -6.39
CA THR A 164 -17.11 9.89 -5.20
C THR A 164 -15.97 10.42 -4.33
N TRP A 165 -14.95 9.60 -4.08
CA TRP A 165 -13.77 10.01 -3.29
C TRP A 165 -12.95 11.09 -4.00
N ARG A 166 -12.82 11.01 -5.33
CA ARG A 166 -12.15 12.02 -6.15
C ARG A 166 -12.80 13.38 -6.02
N ASN A 167 -14.12 13.45 -6.08
CA ASN A 167 -14.88 14.68 -5.92
C ASN A 167 -14.69 15.33 -4.54
N HIS A 168 -14.34 14.54 -3.54
CA HIS A 168 -13.99 14.98 -2.19
C HIS A 168 -12.48 15.00 -1.94
N GLN A 169 -11.66 15.05 -3.01
CA GLN A 169 -10.20 15.18 -2.97
C GLN A 169 -9.49 14.03 -2.20
N TYR A 170 -10.11 12.86 -2.08
CA TYR A 170 -9.62 11.68 -1.37
C TYR A 170 -9.31 11.89 0.13
N ALA A 171 -9.61 13.04 0.69
CA ALA A 171 -9.28 13.42 2.06
C ALA A 171 -10.55 13.42 2.93
N GLY A 172 -11.02 12.23 3.31
CA GLY A 172 -12.19 12.08 4.16
C GLY A 172 -11.90 12.22 5.66
N PHE A 173 -10.67 11.88 6.08
CA PHE A 173 -10.24 11.95 7.49
C PHE A 173 -8.73 12.06 7.62
N LEU A 174 -8.26 12.40 8.81
CA LEU A 174 -6.86 12.35 9.20
C LEU A 174 -6.72 11.46 10.44
N ARG A 175 -5.87 10.43 10.33
CA ARG A 175 -5.53 9.55 11.46
C ARG A 175 -4.18 9.94 12.04
N ILE A 176 -4.15 10.23 13.34
CA ILE A 176 -2.91 10.46 14.06
C ILE A 176 -2.35 9.12 14.54
N LEU A 177 -1.18 8.77 14.04
CA LEU A 177 -0.51 7.52 14.41
C LEU A 177 0.34 7.67 15.66
N GLY A 178 0.89 8.87 15.90
CA GLY A 178 1.70 9.16 17.07
C GLY A 178 2.16 10.61 17.09
N PHE A 179 2.62 11.05 18.25
CA PHE A 179 3.19 12.38 18.44
C PHE A 179 4.18 12.40 19.61
N ARG A 180 5.05 13.41 19.64
CA ARG A 180 5.94 13.64 20.78
C ARG A 180 5.16 14.34 21.90
N LYS A 181 5.38 13.94 23.15
CA LYS A 181 4.75 14.53 24.34
C LYS A 181 4.90 16.06 24.38
N GLN A 182 6.06 16.56 23.99
CA GLN A 182 6.36 17.99 23.91
C GLN A 182 5.51 18.72 22.87
N SER A 183 5.00 18.03 21.85
CA SER A 183 4.17 18.59 20.80
C SER A 183 2.68 18.65 21.14
N GLY A 184 2.28 18.28 22.36
CA GLY A 184 0.87 18.27 22.80
C GLY A 184 0.17 19.63 22.68
N ALA A 185 0.92 20.74 22.76
CA ALA A 185 0.36 22.08 22.56
C ALA A 185 -0.16 22.32 21.12
N ILE A 186 0.40 21.62 20.12
CA ILE A 186 0.00 21.75 18.71
C ILE A 186 -1.45 21.28 18.49
N TRP A 187 -1.94 20.37 19.31
CA TRP A 187 -3.33 19.88 19.25
C TRP A 187 -4.38 20.99 19.31
N LYS A 188 -4.12 22.03 20.11
CA LYS A 188 -5.02 23.18 20.26
C LYS A 188 -5.17 23.98 18.96
N PHE A 189 -4.17 23.89 18.07
CA PHE A 189 -4.18 24.60 16.79
C PHE A 189 -4.83 23.77 15.67
N PHE A 190 -4.80 22.44 15.75
CA PHE A 190 -5.37 21.58 14.71
C PHE A 190 -6.90 21.47 14.80
N GLN A 191 -7.48 21.47 15.98
CA GLN A 191 -8.92 21.27 16.18
C GLN A 191 -9.84 22.29 15.49
N PRO A 192 -9.56 23.60 15.48
CA PRO A 192 -10.46 24.58 14.86
C PRO A 192 -10.24 24.77 13.35
N SER A 193 -9.05 24.46 12.83
CA SER A 193 -8.64 24.80 11.46
C SER A 193 -8.66 23.62 10.48
N VAL A 194 -8.79 22.39 10.95
CA VAL A 194 -8.82 21.21 10.12
C VAL A 194 -10.26 20.88 9.74
N ARG A 195 -10.62 21.11 8.47
CA ARG A 195 -11.93 20.73 7.92
C ARG A 195 -12.10 19.21 7.80
N ALA A 196 -11.02 18.44 7.84
CA ALA A 196 -11.05 16.99 7.83
C ALA A 196 -11.37 16.44 9.22
N GLN A 197 -12.11 15.34 9.27
CA GLN A 197 -12.40 14.63 10.49
C GLN A 197 -11.11 14.01 11.05
N LEU A 198 -10.77 14.31 12.31
CA LEU A 198 -9.53 13.90 12.95
C LEU A 198 -9.77 12.70 13.86
N ILE A 199 -9.03 11.61 13.62
CA ILE A 199 -9.10 10.40 14.44
C ILE A 199 -7.82 10.28 15.26
N THR A 200 -7.98 10.26 16.58
CA THR A 200 -6.91 10.02 17.54
C THR A 200 -6.94 8.60 18.11
N GLN A 201 -8.12 8.00 18.15
CA GLN A 201 -8.33 6.62 18.60
C GLN A 201 -9.13 5.88 17.52
N THR A 202 -8.55 4.85 16.96
CA THR A 202 -9.15 4.09 15.86
C THR A 202 -10.45 3.40 16.28
N SER A 203 -10.57 2.98 17.55
CA SER A 203 -11.78 2.38 18.11
C SER A 203 -12.98 3.33 18.14
N GLN A 204 -12.74 4.65 18.21
CA GLN A 204 -13.78 5.68 18.25
C GLN A 204 -14.06 6.31 16.87
N ALA A 205 -13.47 5.76 15.80
CA ALA A 205 -13.63 6.32 14.47
C ALA A 205 -15.11 6.39 14.04
N TYR A 206 -15.90 5.39 14.38
CA TYR A 206 -17.34 5.34 14.06
C TYR A 206 -18.18 6.40 14.78
N ASP A 207 -17.70 6.92 15.91
CA ASP A 207 -18.38 7.99 16.65
C ASP A 207 -18.11 9.38 16.04
N HIS A 208 -17.00 9.49 15.27
CA HIS A 208 -16.51 10.77 14.75
C HIS A 208 -16.63 10.91 13.24
N LEU A 209 -16.62 9.79 12.50
CA LEU A 209 -16.67 9.81 11.05
C LEU A 209 -18.08 9.62 10.52
N THR A 210 -18.43 10.40 9.51
CA THR A 210 -19.71 10.30 8.79
C THR A 210 -19.49 10.42 7.28
N GLY A 211 -20.44 9.93 6.48
CA GLY A 211 -20.44 10.05 5.03
C GLY A 211 -19.14 9.50 4.42
N ILE A 212 -18.55 10.24 3.50
CA ILE A 212 -17.37 9.82 2.74
C ILE A 212 -16.16 9.54 3.64
N GLY A 213 -15.99 10.27 4.73
CA GLY A 213 -14.92 9.99 5.70
C GLY A 213 -15.03 8.59 6.28
N LEU A 214 -16.24 8.15 6.58
CA LEU A 214 -16.50 6.79 7.06
C LEU A 214 -16.30 5.74 5.95
N ASP A 215 -16.71 6.04 4.72
CA ASP A 215 -16.53 5.11 3.58
C ASP A 215 -15.05 4.86 3.29
N ILE A 216 -14.24 5.93 3.23
CA ILE A 216 -12.78 5.83 3.02
C ILE A 216 -12.13 5.08 4.20
N TYR A 217 -12.55 5.37 5.44
CA TYR A 217 -12.05 4.67 6.63
C TYR A 217 -12.35 3.17 6.58
N ASN A 218 -13.57 2.78 6.20
CA ASN A 218 -13.95 1.38 6.09
C ASN A 218 -13.15 0.64 5.02
N ALA A 219 -12.87 1.28 3.88
CA ALA A 219 -12.02 0.71 2.83
C ALA A 219 -10.57 0.50 3.33
N ASP A 220 -10.01 1.48 4.02
CA ASP A 220 -8.67 1.41 4.61
C ASP A 220 -8.58 0.34 5.71
N LEU A 221 -9.62 0.26 6.55
CA LEU A 221 -9.74 -0.76 7.59
C LEU A 221 -9.85 -2.17 7.00
N HIS A 222 -10.64 -2.34 5.92
CA HIS A 222 -10.78 -3.60 5.21
C HIS A 222 -9.41 -4.08 4.66
N ALA A 223 -8.68 -3.21 3.97
CA ALA A 223 -7.35 -3.52 3.45
C ALA A 223 -6.38 -3.93 4.57
N SER A 224 -6.39 -3.19 5.67
CA SER A 224 -5.54 -3.48 6.83
C SER A 224 -5.88 -4.80 7.52
N ARG A 225 -7.17 -5.11 7.64
CA ARG A 225 -7.65 -6.37 8.24
C ARG A 225 -7.32 -7.57 7.37
N LEU A 226 -7.49 -7.44 6.05
CA LEU A 226 -7.14 -8.49 5.10
C LEU A 226 -5.64 -8.81 5.18
N TYR A 227 -4.78 -7.79 5.12
CA TYR A 227 -3.34 -7.95 5.27
C TYR A 227 -2.98 -8.66 6.58
N ARG A 228 -3.55 -8.22 7.70
CA ARG A 228 -3.31 -8.82 9.01
C ARG A 228 -3.82 -10.25 9.12
N GLN A 229 -4.95 -10.55 8.50
CA GLN A 229 -5.48 -11.92 8.51
C GLN A 229 -4.55 -12.88 7.76
N ILE A 230 -4.05 -12.50 6.60
CA ILE A 230 -3.08 -13.29 5.86
C ILE A 230 -1.77 -13.43 6.66
N LEU A 231 -1.31 -12.34 7.27
CA LEU A 231 -0.11 -12.38 8.12
C LEU A 231 -0.28 -13.32 9.31
N LYS A 232 -1.45 -13.35 9.98
CA LYS A 232 -1.75 -14.31 11.05
C LYS A 232 -1.67 -15.75 10.55
N CYS A 233 -2.28 -16.04 9.39
CA CYS A 233 -2.25 -17.38 8.81
C CYS A 233 -0.82 -17.84 8.49
N ARG A 234 0.01 -16.92 7.99
CA ARG A 234 1.39 -17.23 7.62
C ARG A 234 2.33 -17.34 8.82
N SER A 235 2.20 -16.46 9.80
CA SER A 235 3.06 -16.46 10.99
C SER A 235 2.58 -17.41 12.09
N GLN A 236 1.37 -17.98 11.95
CA GLN A 236 0.70 -18.78 12.99
C GLN A 236 0.67 -18.06 14.35
N SER A 237 0.63 -16.73 14.33
CA SER A 237 0.65 -15.90 15.54
C SER A 237 -0.57 -14.99 15.61
N PHE A 238 -1.04 -14.77 16.84
CA PHE A 238 -2.16 -13.86 17.06
C PHE A 238 -1.71 -12.41 16.90
N LEU A 239 -2.46 -11.65 16.11
CA LEU A 239 -2.32 -10.20 15.99
C LEU A 239 -3.65 -9.55 16.38
N PRO A 240 -3.64 -8.54 17.28
CA PRO A 240 -4.86 -7.82 17.64
C PRO A 240 -5.44 -7.09 16.44
N ASP A 241 -6.72 -6.71 16.50
CA ASP A 241 -7.32 -5.87 15.46
C ASP A 241 -6.64 -4.49 15.43
N ILE A 242 -6.54 -3.90 14.24
CA ILE A 242 -5.89 -2.60 14.06
C ILE A 242 -6.61 -1.48 14.83
N THR A 243 -7.90 -1.64 15.10
CA THR A 243 -8.67 -0.66 15.87
C THR A 243 -8.28 -0.62 17.34
N SER A 244 -7.63 -1.66 17.85
CA SER A 244 -7.15 -1.71 19.23
C SER A 244 -5.75 -1.08 19.42
N GLU A 245 -5.09 -0.64 18.34
CA GLU A 245 -3.77 -0.03 18.44
C GLU A 245 -3.85 1.38 19.04
N PRO A 246 -3.12 1.63 20.15
CA PRO A 246 -3.08 2.95 20.75
C PRO A 246 -2.25 3.93 19.89
N VAL A 247 -2.51 5.22 20.05
CA VAL A 247 -1.64 6.26 19.50
C VAL A 247 -0.28 6.19 20.20
N ILE A 248 0.80 6.24 19.42
CA ILE A 248 2.17 6.18 19.93
C ILE A 248 2.56 7.55 20.50
N ILE A 249 2.85 7.61 21.79
CA ILE A 249 3.35 8.83 22.45
C ILE A 249 4.85 8.65 22.69
N LEU A 250 5.65 9.41 21.94
CA LEU A 250 7.10 9.44 22.11
C LEU A 250 7.50 10.41 23.22
N PRO A 251 8.57 10.12 24.00
CA PRO A 251 9.06 11.01 25.06
C PRO A 251 9.50 12.38 24.54
#